data_d01b975a32655b6ae65528009df7e5ee
#
_entry.id   d01b975a32655b6ae65528009df7e5ee
#
_cell.length_a   1.000
_cell.length_b   1.000
_cell.length_c   1.000
_cell.angle_alpha   90.00
_cell.angle_beta   90.00
_cell.angle_gamma   90.00
#
_symmetry.space_group_name_H-M   'P 1'
#
loop_
_entity.id
_entity.type
_entity.pdbx_description
1 polymer ?
#
loop_
_entity_poly.entity_id
_entity_poly.type
_entity_poly.pdbx_seq_one_letter_code
_entity_poly.pdbx_strand_id
1 'polypeptide(L)'
;MKILFPVDGSEYSVHAAHVIARRAELQNFNPEVCVLNVQKAAELMIPALKLRRSAATNRQSEAAFKKVRDILKNVMTEEKVVIGNPAQVIAEEADREKADLIVMGSRGLSDFAKLFLGSVSTAVLARTTVPVMLIRSEYTSEPGKELKVCVAVDGSPYSEAAARYIVAHREMFGEKPDVRVVTVVDVAEAIAYEYPTDVPLPEIPAEREAAEKNMDEIQQLIPEIEEKGKKEAMSTIRPIFEQANFPVTEVALTGDP
;
A
#
# COMPACT_ATOMS: atom_id res chain seq x y z
N MET A 1 -14.77 11.99 2.08
CA MET A 1 -13.36 11.53 2.00
C MET A 1 -12.58 12.47 1.11
N LYS A 2 -11.46 12.99 1.59
CA LYS A 2 -10.58 13.87 0.81
C LYS A 2 -9.35 13.10 0.31
N ILE A 3 -9.13 13.09 -0.99
CA ILE A 3 -8.04 12.35 -1.64
C ILE A 3 -7.02 13.34 -2.19
N LEU A 4 -5.74 13.18 -1.84
CA LEU A 4 -4.65 13.82 -2.56
C LEU A 4 -4.20 12.87 -3.68
N PHE A 5 -4.22 13.39 -4.91
CA PHE A 5 -3.86 12.64 -6.12
C PHE A 5 -2.69 13.28 -6.86
N PRO A 6 -1.44 12.91 -6.54
CA PRO A 6 -0.27 13.37 -7.27
C PRO A 6 -0.22 12.79 -8.69
N VAL A 7 -0.05 13.68 -9.68
CA VAL A 7 0.03 13.31 -11.10
C VAL A 7 1.31 13.85 -11.75
N ASP A 8 1.98 13.03 -12.54
CA ASP A 8 3.16 13.38 -13.32
C ASP A 8 2.96 13.20 -14.84
N GLY A 9 1.76 12.76 -15.23
CA GLY A 9 1.38 12.48 -16.61
C GLY A 9 1.86 11.11 -17.12
N SER A 10 2.39 10.23 -16.26
CA SER A 10 2.70 8.84 -16.58
C SER A 10 1.42 8.01 -16.79
N GLU A 11 1.56 6.81 -17.38
CA GLU A 11 0.47 5.84 -17.47
C GLU A 11 -0.03 5.40 -16.10
N TYR A 12 0.84 5.34 -15.10
CA TYR A 12 0.46 5.01 -13.72
C TYR A 12 -0.43 6.07 -13.08
N SER A 13 -0.24 7.37 -13.41
CA SER A 13 -1.19 8.43 -13.04
C SER A 13 -2.55 8.22 -13.71
N VAL A 14 -2.58 7.78 -14.97
CA VAL A 14 -3.82 7.48 -15.69
C VAL A 14 -4.53 6.28 -15.07
N HIS A 15 -3.81 5.20 -14.76
CA HIS A 15 -4.37 4.04 -14.07
C HIS A 15 -4.95 4.41 -12.70
N ALA A 16 -4.26 5.27 -11.95
CA ALA A 16 -4.74 5.76 -10.66
C ALA A 16 -6.02 6.60 -10.80
N ALA A 17 -6.12 7.44 -11.84
CA ALA A 17 -7.34 8.19 -12.14
C ALA A 17 -8.53 7.25 -12.44
N HIS A 18 -8.31 6.18 -13.20
CA HIS A 18 -9.36 5.17 -13.45
C HIS A 18 -9.81 4.47 -12.16
N VAL A 19 -8.89 4.17 -11.24
CA VAL A 19 -9.25 3.61 -9.94
C VAL A 19 -10.13 4.57 -9.15
N ILE A 20 -9.75 5.85 -9.06
CA ILE A 20 -10.54 6.88 -8.36
C ILE A 20 -11.94 7.01 -8.99
N ALA A 21 -12.01 7.20 -10.31
CA ALA A 21 -13.28 7.34 -11.03
C ALA A 21 -14.19 6.13 -10.82
N ARG A 22 -13.61 4.93 -10.91
CA ARG A 22 -14.36 3.68 -10.71
C ARG A 22 -14.89 3.53 -9.29
N ARG A 23 -14.11 3.94 -8.28
CA ARG A 23 -14.55 3.95 -6.89
C ARG A 23 -15.65 4.98 -6.66
N ALA A 24 -15.56 6.15 -7.27
CA ALA A 24 -16.60 7.18 -7.18
C ALA A 24 -17.95 6.76 -7.78
N GLU A 25 -17.97 5.74 -8.66
CA GLU A 25 -19.20 5.14 -9.16
C GLU A 25 -19.91 4.23 -8.13
N LEU A 26 -19.21 3.84 -7.05
CA LEU A 26 -19.79 3.03 -5.98
C LEU A 26 -20.78 3.86 -5.16
N GLN A 27 -21.85 3.22 -4.69
CA GLN A 27 -22.84 3.89 -3.85
C GLN A 27 -22.20 4.41 -2.56
N ASN A 28 -22.59 5.63 -2.18
CA ASN A 28 -22.10 6.30 -0.97
C ASN A 28 -20.61 6.67 -0.94
N PHE A 29 -19.89 6.57 -2.07
CA PHE A 29 -18.52 7.03 -2.16
C PHE A 29 -18.45 8.27 -3.07
N ASN A 30 -18.32 9.45 -2.47
CA ASN A 30 -18.21 10.72 -3.17
C ASN A 30 -16.94 11.46 -2.69
N PRO A 31 -15.77 11.16 -3.26
CA PRO A 31 -14.53 11.77 -2.84
C PRO A 31 -14.37 13.19 -3.38
N GLU A 32 -13.74 14.06 -2.57
CA GLU A 32 -13.14 15.31 -3.03
C GLU A 32 -11.68 15.05 -3.37
N VAL A 33 -11.26 15.34 -4.60
CA VAL A 33 -9.93 15.02 -5.09
C VAL A 33 -9.11 16.26 -5.39
N CYS A 34 -8.02 16.45 -4.64
CA CYS A 34 -6.99 17.44 -4.98
C CYS A 34 -5.99 16.79 -5.95
N VAL A 35 -6.05 17.15 -7.22
CA VAL A 35 -5.12 16.68 -8.25
C VAL A 35 -3.88 17.56 -8.21
N LEU A 36 -2.77 17.02 -7.70
CA LEU A 36 -1.54 17.75 -7.45
C LEU A 36 -0.48 17.42 -8.51
N ASN A 37 0.05 18.45 -9.18
CA ASN A 37 1.25 18.29 -9.98
C ASN A 37 2.43 19.01 -9.32
N VAL A 38 3.51 18.27 -9.04
CA VAL A 38 4.72 18.84 -8.43
C VAL A 38 5.80 18.99 -9.48
N GLN A 39 6.23 20.23 -9.66
CA GLN A 39 7.32 20.59 -10.56
C GLN A 39 8.62 20.74 -9.78
N LYS A 40 9.69 20.09 -10.24
CA LYS A 40 10.99 20.20 -9.59
C LYS A 40 11.51 21.63 -9.66
N ALA A 41 11.92 22.17 -8.52
CA ALA A 41 12.66 23.44 -8.50
C ALA A 41 13.96 23.26 -9.30
N ALA A 42 14.18 24.13 -10.25
CA ALA A 42 15.50 24.15 -10.88
C ALA A 42 16.30 25.29 -10.30
N GLU A 43 17.43 24.94 -9.82
CA GLU A 43 18.49 25.86 -9.44
C GLU A 43 19.02 26.59 -10.68
N LEU A 44 18.33 27.67 -11.12
CA LEU A 44 18.83 28.52 -12.17
C LEU A 44 18.78 29.97 -11.73
N MET A 45 19.97 30.54 -11.60
CA MET A 45 20.22 31.92 -11.15
C MET A 45 19.92 33.00 -12.18
N ILE A 46 19.39 32.70 -13.38
CA ILE A 46 19.20 33.68 -14.46
C ILE A 46 17.72 34.07 -14.60
N PRO A 47 17.34 35.34 -14.34
CA PRO A 47 15.95 35.81 -14.36
C PRO A 47 15.19 35.57 -15.69
N ALA A 48 15.84 35.73 -16.83
CA ALA A 48 15.24 35.53 -18.15
C ALA A 48 14.86 34.07 -18.43
N LEU A 49 15.56 33.11 -17.82
CA LEU A 49 15.24 31.66 -17.88
C LEU A 49 14.06 31.30 -16.96
N LYS A 50 13.82 32.07 -15.88
CA LYS A 50 12.65 31.85 -15.00
C LYS A 50 11.33 32.07 -15.74
N LEU A 51 11.21 33.10 -16.59
CA LEU A 51 9.96 33.39 -17.33
C LEU A 51 9.64 32.28 -18.38
N ARG A 52 10.63 31.88 -19.17
CA ARG A 52 10.48 30.81 -20.16
C ARG A 52 10.13 29.47 -19.52
N ARG A 53 10.65 29.25 -18.33
CA ARG A 53 10.44 28.03 -17.58
C ARG A 53 9.07 27.99 -16.91
N SER A 54 8.56 29.11 -16.37
CA SER A 54 7.19 29.22 -15.87
C SER A 54 6.18 28.78 -16.94
N ALA A 55 6.35 29.25 -18.19
CA ALA A 55 5.48 28.82 -19.29
C ALA A 55 5.65 27.34 -19.70
N ALA A 56 6.85 26.78 -19.57
CA ALA A 56 7.11 25.35 -19.82
C ALA A 56 6.55 24.48 -18.70
N THR A 57 6.73 24.89 -17.43
CA THR A 57 6.16 24.26 -16.23
C THR A 57 4.64 24.21 -16.33
N ASN A 58 4.00 25.34 -16.67
CA ASN A 58 2.54 25.38 -16.83
C ASN A 58 2.05 24.46 -17.96
N ARG A 59 2.77 24.36 -19.08
CA ARG A 59 2.44 23.42 -20.17
C ARG A 59 2.58 21.97 -19.76
N GLN A 60 3.59 21.64 -18.98
CA GLN A 60 3.83 20.28 -18.51
C GLN A 60 2.76 19.87 -17.48
N SER A 61 2.42 20.75 -16.56
CA SER A 61 1.33 20.51 -15.60
C SER A 61 -0.01 20.36 -16.30
N GLU A 62 -0.33 21.23 -17.26
CA GLU A 62 -1.56 21.15 -18.05
C GLU A 62 -1.64 19.85 -18.85
N ALA A 63 -0.52 19.38 -19.42
CA ALA A 63 -0.47 18.09 -20.13
C ALA A 63 -0.74 16.90 -19.18
N ALA A 64 -0.26 16.97 -17.93
CA ALA A 64 -0.53 15.94 -16.92
C ALA A 64 -2.00 15.95 -16.49
N PHE A 65 -2.56 17.14 -16.19
CA PHE A 65 -3.97 17.29 -15.82
C PHE A 65 -4.92 16.87 -16.93
N LYS A 66 -4.64 17.25 -18.18
CA LYS A 66 -5.47 16.88 -19.32
C LYS A 66 -5.66 15.36 -19.44
N LYS A 67 -4.63 14.58 -19.15
CA LYS A 67 -4.72 13.10 -19.23
C LYS A 67 -5.71 12.50 -18.22
N VAL A 68 -5.92 13.15 -17.08
CA VAL A 68 -6.76 12.61 -15.99
C VAL A 68 -8.11 13.33 -15.86
N ARG A 69 -8.22 14.56 -16.37
CA ARG A 69 -9.43 15.41 -16.26
C ARG A 69 -10.67 14.73 -16.86
N ASP A 70 -10.55 14.18 -18.06
CA ASP A 70 -11.68 13.52 -18.74
C ASP A 70 -12.11 12.24 -18.00
N ILE A 71 -11.16 11.54 -17.38
CA ILE A 71 -11.43 10.33 -16.57
C ILE A 71 -12.19 10.71 -15.29
N LEU A 72 -11.80 11.81 -14.65
CA LEU A 72 -12.35 12.27 -13.38
C LEU A 72 -13.54 13.26 -13.55
N LYS A 73 -14.12 13.37 -14.74
CA LYS A 73 -15.18 14.37 -15.04
C LYS A 73 -16.41 14.33 -14.12
N ASN A 74 -16.69 13.17 -13.52
CA ASN A 74 -17.83 12.96 -12.61
C ASN A 74 -17.40 13.02 -11.12
N VAL A 75 -16.16 13.38 -10.85
CA VAL A 75 -15.59 13.50 -9.50
C VAL A 75 -15.33 14.97 -9.19
N MET A 76 -15.60 15.40 -7.98
CA MET A 76 -15.24 16.75 -7.55
C MET A 76 -13.72 16.88 -7.48
N THR A 77 -13.11 17.68 -8.34
CA THR A 77 -11.67 17.85 -8.43
C THR A 77 -11.24 19.31 -8.30
N GLU A 78 -10.12 19.51 -7.61
CA GLU A 78 -9.36 20.76 -7.60
C GLU A 78 -7.95 20.49 -8.14
N GLU A 79 -7.46 21.29 -9.08
CA GLU A 79 -6.11 21.15 -9.64
C GLU A 79 -5.14 22.13 -8.99
N LYS A 80 -3.97 21.62 -8.58
CA LYS A 80 -2.96 22.40 -7.86
C LYS A 80 -1.56 22.11 -8.42
N VAL A 81 -0.79 23.17 -8.66
CA VAL A 81 0.62 23.07 -9.07
C VAL A 81 1.51 23.64 -7.97
N VAL A 82 2.47 22.85 -7.52
CA VAL A 82 3.44 23.26 -6.50
C VAL A 82 4.85 23.01 -7.01
N ILE A 83 5.78 23.90 -6.70
CA ILE A 83 7.19 23.76 -7.07
C ILE A 83 7.99 23.28 -5.87
N GLY A 84 8.73 22.19 -6.02
CA GLY A 84 9.55 21.66 -4.92
C GLY A 84 10.08 20.25 -5.17
N ASN A 85 10.50 19.59 -4.11
CA ASN A 85 10.82 18.17 -4.13
C ASN A 85 9.52 17.36 -4.11
N PRO A 86 9.25 16.49 -5.10
CA PRO A 86 7.96 15.83 -5.21
C PRO A 86 7.53 15.07 -3.95
N ALA A 87 8.42 14.29 -3.35
CA ALA A 87 8.05 13.48 -2.19
C ALA A 87 7.76 14.34 -0.94
N GLN A 88 8.55 15.40 -0.75
CA GLN A 88 8.34 16.33 0.35
C GLN A 88 7.04 17.11 0.16
N VAL A 89 6.83 17.69 -1.03
CA VAL A 89 5.62 18.47 -1.34
C VAL A 89 4.36 17.62 -1.21
N ILE A 90 4.37 16.37 -1.69
CA ILE A 90 3.22 15.48 -1.58
C ILE A 90 2.86 15.23 -0.11
N ALA A 91 3.84 14.94 0.76
CA ALA A 91 3.58 14.74 2.18
C ALA A 91 3.06 16.02 2.86
N GLU A 92 3.69 17.18 2.61
CA GLU A 92 3.26 18.46 3.16
C GLU A 92 1.86 18.88 2.67
N GLU A 93 1.54 18.64 1.40
CA GLU A 93 0.21 18.94 0.87
C GLU A 93 -0.85 17.97 1.40
N ALA A 94 -0.52 16.70 1.66
CA ALA A 94 -1.43 15.77 2.29
C ALA A 94 -1.86 16.24 3.69
N ASP A 95 -0.91 16.72 4.49
CA ASP A 95 -1.19 17.30 5.81
C ASP A 95 -1.97 18.61 5.71
N ARG A 96 -1.58 19.51 4.79
CA ARG A 96 -2.23 20.83 4.59
C ARG A 96 -3.68 20.67 4.17
N GLU A 97 -3.93 19.80 3.23
CA GLU A 97 -5.27 19.48 2.72
C GLU A 97 -6.08 18.62 3.68
N LYS A 98 -5.47 18.10 4.75
CA LYS A 98 -6.06 17.09 5.65
C LYS A 98 -6.62 15.91 4.86
N ALA A 99 -5.80 15.39 3.96
CA ALA A 99 -6.19 14.27 3.12
C ALA A 99 -6.39 13.00 3.96
N ASP A 100 -7.46 12.28 3.68
CA ASP A 100 -7.74 10.98 4.28
C ASP A 100 -6.94 9.86 3.60
N LEU A 101 -6.54 10.11 2.34
CA LEU A 101 -5.84 9.14 1.50
C LEU A 101 -4.99 9.85 0.45
N ILE A 102 -3.79 9.34 0.22
CA ILE A 102 -2.99 9.66 -0.97
C ILE A 102 -3.17 8.51 -1.97
N VAL A 103 -3.64 8.81 -3.19
CA VAL A 103 -3.72 7.83 -4.29
C VAL A 103 -2.70 8.21 -5.33
N MET A 104 -1.75 7.33 -5.64
CA MET A 104 -0.71 7.64 -6.62
C MET A 104 -0.28 6.42 -7.42
N GLY A 105 0.28 6.65 -8.60
CA GLY A 105 0.95 5.61 -9.36
C GLY A 105 2.15 5.08 -8.58
N SER A 106 2.37 3.77 -8.63
CA SER A 106 3.55 3.16 -7.98
C SER A 106 4.88 3.55 -8.65
N ARG A 107 4.81 4.14 -9.87
CA ARG A 107 5.94 4.62 -10.68
C ARG A 107 5.59 5.94 -11.36
N GLY A 108 6.62 6.60 -11.90
CA GLY A 108 6.49 7.81 -12.71
C GLY A 108 6.99 7.57 -14.14
N LEU A 109 7.45 8.65 -14.78
CA LEU A 109 7.91 8.66 -16.17
C LEU A 109 9.23 7.89 -16.44
N SER A 110 9.94 7.46 -15.39
CA SER A 110 11.21 6.73 -15.54
C SER A 110 11.01 5.23 -15.35
N ASP A 111 11.11 4.47 -16.44
CA ASP A 111 11.01 3.02 -16.48
C ASP A 111 12.32 2.33 -16.09
N PHE A 112 12.57 2.11 -14.80
CA PHE A 112 13.59 1.18 -14.36
C PHE A 112 12.97 0.01 -13.58
N ALA A 113 13.17 -1.21 -14.10
CA ALA A 113 12.82 -2.52 -13.52
C ALA A 113 11.37 -2.72 -13.00
N LYS A 114 10.66 -3.65 -13.61
CA LYS A 114 9.22 -3.93 -13.38
C LYS A 114 8.82 -4.35 -11.95
N LEU A 115 9.77 -4.63 -11.07
CA LEU A 115 9.52 -5.18 -9.72
C LEU A 115 9.58 -4.15 -8.58
N PHE A 116 10.15 -2.96 -8.79
CA PHE A 116 10.39 -1.99 -7.72
C PHE A 116 9.42 -0.81 -7.74
N LEU A 117 9.17 -0.24 -6.56
CA LEU A 117 8.44 1.03 -6.40
C LEU A 117 9.29 2.18 -6.95
N GLY A 118 8.63 3.22 -7.46
CA GLY A 118 9.30 4.44 -7.91
C GLY A 118 9.94 5.20 -6.75
N SER A 119 11.00 5.95 -7.04
CA SER A 119 11.73 6.73 -6.02
C SER A 119 10.84 7.74 -5.27
N VAL A 120 9.88 8.36 -5.97
CA VAL A 120 8.93 9.29 -5.34
C VAL A 120 7.97 8.53 -4.43
N SER A 121 7.38 7.42 -4.89
CA SER A 121 6.44 6.62 -4.10
C SER A 121 7.08 6.08 -2.82
N THR A 122 8.29 5.52 -2.92
CA THR A 122 9.07 5.07 -1.75
C THR A 122 9.35 6.21 -0.78
N ALA A 123 9.75 7.37 -1.31
CA ALA A 123 10.07 8.52 -0.49
C ALA A 123 8.83 9.19 0.14
N VAL A 124 7.65 9.10 -0.47
CA VAL A 124 6.37 9.54 0.13
C VAL A 124 6.00 8.62 1.29
N LEU A 125 6.03 7.29 1.10
CA LEU A 125 5.76 6.30 2.16
C LEU A 125 6.61 6.54 3.42
N ALA A 126 7.87 6.94 3.24
CA ALA A 126 8.78 7.22 4.35
C ALA A 126 8.53 8.58 5.06
N ARG A 127 7.64 9.44 4.53
CA ARG A 127 7.45 10.82 5.01
C ARG A 127 6.06 11.16 5.49
N THR A 128 5.06 10.38 5.13
CA THR A 128 3.67 10.66 5.46
C THR A 128 3.12 9.67 6.47
N THR A 129 2.20 10.12 7.31
CA THR A 129 1.35 9.27 8.15
C THR A 129 -0.04 9.05 7.55
N VAL A 130 -0.35 9.76 6.45
CA VAL A 130 -1.59 9.56 5.71
C VAL A 130 -1.51 8.23 4.96
N PRO A 131 -2.57 7.42 4.96
CA PRO A 131 -2.61 6.18 4.18
C PRO A 131 -2.30 6.43 2.70
N VAL A 132 -1.54 5.51 2.08
CA VAL A 132 -1.13 5.63 0.67
C VAL A 132 -1.62 4.43 -0.12
N MET A 133 -2.41 4.68 -1.16
CA MET A 133 -2.81 3.68 -2.14
C MET A 133 -1.90 3.77 -3.38
N LEU A 134 -1.15 2.71 -3.64
CA LEU A 134 -0.24 2.62 -4.77
C LEU A 134 -0.86 1.79 -5.90
N ILE A 135 -1.01 2.40 -7.07
CA ILE A 135 -1.57 1.74 -8.25
C ILE A 135 -0.43 1.26 -9.14
N ARG A 136 -0.34 -0.06 -9.33
CA ARG A 136 0.77 -0.73 -10.07
C ARG A 136 0.44 -1.08 -11.52
N SER A 137 -0.83 -1.24 -11.84
CA SER A 137 -1.28 -1.67 -13.15
C SER A 137 -2.66 -1.11 -13.45
N GLU A 138 -3.11 -1.28 -14.68
CA GLU A 138 -4.48 -0.99 -15.05
C GLU A 138 -5.46 -1.79 -14.18
N TYR A 139 -6.47 -1.10 -13.70
CA TYR A 139 -7.52 -1.72 -12.91
C TYR A 139 -8.57 -2.32 -13.83
N THR A 140 -8.57 -3.63 -13.93
CA THR A 140 -9.44 -4.40 -14.85
C THR A 140 -10.68 -4.99 -14.19
N SER A 141 -11.15 -4.45 -13.04
CA SER A 141 -12.35 -5.02 -12.43
C SER A 141 -13.56 -4.84 -13.34
N GLU A 142 -14.19 -5.95 -13.66
CA GLU A 142 -15.47 -5.96 -14.35
C GLU A 142 -16.58 -5.44 -13.46
N PRO A 143 -17.58 -4.71 -14.00
CA PRO A 143 -18.75 -4.31 -13.25
C PRO A 143 -19.42 -5.52 -12.59
N GLY A 144 -19.69 -5.44 -11.28
CA GLY A 144 -20.36 -6.50 -10.53
C GLY A 144 -19.44 -7.61 -10.00
N LYS A 145 -18.15 -7.61 -10.28
CA LYS A 145 -17.20 -8.51 -9.59
C LYS A 145 -16.90 -7.98 -8.19
N GLU A 146 -16.96 -8.88 -7.22
CA GLU A 146 -16.55 -8.61 -5.85
C GLU A 146 -15.07 -8.25 -5.82
N LEU A 147 -14.73 -7.20 -5.05
CA LEU A 147 -13.35 -6.84 -4.82
C LEU A 147 -12.72 -7.85 -3.87
N LYS A 148 -11.59 -8.40 -4.27
CA LYS A 148 -10.75 -9.24 -3.39
C LYS A 148 -9.74 -8.34 -2.68
N VAL A 149 -9.82 -8.31 -1.36
CA VAL A 149 -8.94 -7.51 -0.50
C VAL A 149 -8.11 -8.46 0.35
N CYS A 150 -6.79 -8.35 0.26
CA CYS A 150 -5.86 -9.02 1.15
C CYS A 150 -5.34 -8.02 2.18
N VAL A 151 -5.54 -8.31 3.45
CA VAL A 151 -5.03 -7.51 4.57
C VAL A 151 -3.91 -8.30 5.20
N ALA A 152 -2.67 -7.92 4.93
CA ALA A 152 -1.51 -8.52 5.57
C ALA A 152 -1.38 -7.98 7.00
N VAL A 153 -1.24 -8.88 7.97
CA VAL A 153 -1.16 -8.55 9.39
C VAL A 153 -0.05 -9.34 10.08
N ASP A 154 0.63 -8.67 11.00
CA ASP A 154 1.72 -9.19 11.82
C ASP A 154 1.46 -9.02 13.33
N GLY A 155 0.25 -8.58 13.69
CA GLY A 155 -0.12 -8.26 15.08
C GLY A 155 0.39 -6.91 15.58
N SER A 156 1.10 -6.13 14.76
CA SER A 156 1.61 -4.81 15.13
C SER A 156 0.50 -3.75 15.23
N PRO A 157 0.76 -2.60 15.88
CA PRO A 157 -0.14 -1.46 15.86
C PRO A 157 -0.45 -0.93 14.44
N TYR A 158 0.44 -1.17 13.48
CA TYR A 158 0.23 -0.80 12.07
C TYR A 158 -0.79 -1.70 11.40
N SER A 159 -0.79 -2.99 11.71
CA SER A 159 -1.82 -3.94 11.28
C SER A 159 -3.19 -3.57 11.84
N GLU A 160 -3.25 -3.15 13.12
CA GLU A 160 -4.49 -2.63 13.70
C GLU A 160 -4.99 -1.38 12.99
N ALA A 161 -4.09 -0.43 12.69
CA ALA A 161 -4.43 0.79 11.96
C ALA A 161 -4.98 0.46 10.57
N ALA A 162 -4.39 -0.50 9.85
CA ALA A 162 -4.88 -0.97 8.56
C ALA A 162 -6.28 -1.58 8.66
N ALA A 163 -6.53 -2.45 9.65
CA ALA A 163 -7.85 -3.05 9.87
C ALA A 163 -8.90 -1.98 10.20
N ARG A 164 -8.59 -1.03 11.09
CA ARG A 164 -9.49 0.09 11.42
C ARG A 164 -9.77 0.97 10.20
N TYR A 165 -8.76 1.21 9.37
CA TYR A 165 -8.93 1.98 8.13
C TYR A 165 -9.91 1.30 7.16
N ILE A 166 -9.79 -0.01 6.96
CA ILE A 166 -10.69 -0.78 6.09
C ILE A 166 -12.13 -0.72 6.60
N VAL A 167 -12.33 -0.88 7.90
CA VAL A 167 -13.65 -0.80 8.53
C VAL A 167 -14.25 0.60 8.40
N ALA A 168 -13.45 1.64 8.65
CA ALA A 168 -13.90 3.04 8.60
C ALA A 168 -14.24 3.50 7.18
N HIS A 169 -13.61 2.90 6.16
CA HIS A 169 -13.77 3.27 4.75
C HIS A 169 -14.33 2.11 3.91
N ARG A 170 -15.23 1.31 4.50
CA ARG A 170 -15.82 0.13 3.83
C ARG A 170 -16.47 0.46 2.49
N GLU A 171 -16.98 1.68 2.33
CA GLU A 171 -17.58 2.18 1.10
C GLU A 171 -16.62 2.18 -0.10
N MET A 172 -15.31 2.23 0.13
CA MET A 172 -14.29 2.13 -0.92
C MET A 172 -14.19 0.72 -1.52
N PHE A 173 -14.63 -0.30 -0.79
CA PHE A 173 -14.44 -1.70 -1.17
C PHE A 173 -15.69 -2.32 -1.80
N GLY A 174 -16.80 -1.56 -1.91
CA GLY A 174 -18.07 -2.02 -2.46
C GLY A 174 -18.97 -2.65 -1.39
N GLU A 175 -20.13 -3.15 -1.83
CA GLU A 175 -21.15 -3.65 -0.91
C GLU A 175 -20.73 -4.96 -0.20
N LYS A 176 -20.06 -5.84 -0.91
CA LYS A 176 -19.67 -7.19 -0.43
C LYS A 176 -18.24 -7.55 -0.87
N PRO A 177 -17.22 -6.94 -0.27
CA PRO A 177 -15.84 -7.30 -0.60
C PRO A 177 -15.49 -8.69 -0.03
N ASP A 178 -14.74 -9.51 -0.79
CA ASP A 178 -14.06 -10.72 -0.27
C ASP A 178 -12.79 -10.26 0.45
N VAL A 179 -12.87 -10.07 1.76
CA VAL A 179 -11.73 -9.61 2.57
C VAL A 179 -11.07 -10.79 3.27
N ARG A 180 -9.79 -10.98 2.97
CA ARG A 180 -8.94 -11.99 3.59
C ARG A 180 -7.87 -11.32 4.45
N VAL A 181 -7.90 -11.64 5.73
CA VAL A 181 -6.86 -11.22 6.68
C VAL A 181 -5.81 -12.31 6.71
N VAL A 182 -4.62 -11.97 6.24
CA VAL A 182 -3.53 -12.92 6.02
C VAL A 182 -2.38 -12.62 6.97
N THR A 183 -1.94 -13.62 7.72
CA THR A 183 -0.68 -13.58 8.46
C THR A 183 0.28 -14.61 7.89
N VAL A 184 1.57 -14.30 7.95
CA VAL A 184 2.64 -15.25 7.62
C VAL A 184 3.37 -15.57 8.92
N VAL A 185 3.50 -16.86 9.21
CA VAL A 185 4.24 -17.37 10.37
C VAL A 185 5.59 -17.89 9.88
N ASP A 186 6.67 -17.25 10.32
CA ASP A 186 8.02 -17.75 10.07
C ASP A 186 8.34 -18.87 11.06
N VAL A 187 8.03 -20.09 10.65
CA VAL A 187 8.28 -21.29 11.45
C VAL A 187 9.79 -21.53 11.61
N ALA A 188 10.60 -21.16 10.61
CA ALA A 188 12.04 -21.36 10.67
C ALA A 188 12.66 -20.43 11.73
N GLU A 189 12.24 -19.17 11.80
CA GLU A 189 12.69 -18.23 12.83
C GLU A 189 12.22 -18.68 14.22
N ALA A 190 10.96 -19.11 14.36
CA ALA A 190 10.42 -19.61 15.62
C ALA A 190 11.17 -20.84 16.14
N ILE A 191 11.47 -21.79 15.26
CA ILE A 191 12.27 -22.97 15.58
C ILE A 191 13.70 -22.60 15.96
N ALA A 192 14.33 -21.70 15.18
CA ALA A 192 15.71 -21.27 15.46
C ALA A 192 15.84 -20.53 16.80
N TYR A 193 14.78 -19.86 17.24
CA TYR A 193 14.74 -19.19 18.54
C TYR A 193 14.63 -20.18 19.70
N GLU A 194 13.77 -21.21 19.60
CA GLU A 194 13.60 -22.24 20.63
C GLU A 194 14.69 -23.32 20.58
N TYR A 195 15.22 -23.64 19.38
CA TYR A 195 16.24 -24.67 19.14
C TYR A 195 17.39 -24.11 18.31
N PRO A 196 18.36 -23.40 18.93
CA PRO A 196 19.49 -22.83 18.20
C PRO A 196 20.30 -23.91 17.46
N THR A 197 20.37 -23.81 16.12
CA THR A 197 20.99 -24.82 15.25
C THR A 197 22.49 -24.60 15.00
N ASP A 198 23.14 -23.69 15.70
CA ASP A 198 24.61 -23.43 15.57
C ASP A 198 25.49 -24.56 16.09
N VAL A 199 24.91 -25.70 16.44
CA VAL A 199 25.67 -26.91 16.84
C VAL A 199 25.95 -27.71 15.58
N PRO A 200 27.24 -27.95 15.20
CA PRO A 200 27.60 -28.80 14.09
C PRO A 200 26.99 -30.20 14.30
N LEU A 201 26.51 -30.82 13.22
CA LEU A 201 26.01 -32.21 13.30
C LEU A 201 27.08 -33.12 13.93
N PRO A 202 26.73 -33.89 14.97
CA PRO A 202 27.69 -34.74 15.66
C PRO A 202 28.32 -35.76 14.71
N GLU A 203 29.61 -36.01 14.88
CA GLU A 203 30.32 -37.06 14.10
C GLU A 203 30.01 -38.46 14.60
N ILE A 204 29.49 -38.59 15.83
CA ILE A 204 29.21 -39.86 16.49
C ILE A 204 27.80 -40.37 16.07
N PRO A 205 27.69 -41.65 15.61
CA PRO A 205 26.41 -42.18 15.11
C PRO A 205 25.24 -42.12 16.11
N ALA A 206 25.46 -42.33 17.40
CA ALA A 206 24.45 -42.24 18.44
C ALA A 206 23.92 -40.80 18.65
N GLU A 207 24.78 -39.80 18.47
CA GLU A 207 24.41 -38.39 18.56
C GLU A 207 23.66 -37.93 17.31
N ARG A 208 23.97 -38.52 16.13
CA ARG A 208 23.17 -38.31 14.91
C ARG A 208 21.75 -38.86 15.05
N GLU A 209 21.59 -40.04 15.60
CA GLU A 209 20.28 -40.66 15.84
C GLU A 209 19.44 -39.78 16.83
N ALA A 210 20.09 -39.22 17.84
CA ALA A 210 19.46 -38.26 18.75
C ALA A 210 19.08 -36.92 18.04
N ALA A 211 19.92 -36.44 17.14
CA ALA A 211 19.64 -35.24 16.36
C ALA A 211 18.51 -35.45 15.35
N GLU A 212 18.45 -36.65 14.72
CA GLU A 212 17.34 -37.03 13.83
C GLU A 212 16.02 -37.11 14.60
N LYS A 213 16.05 -37.68 15.82
CA LYS A 213 14.87 -37.77 16.68
C LYS A 213 14.37 -36.36 17.13
N ASN A 214 15.30 -35.46 17.43
CA ASN A 214 14.97 -34.09 17.72
C ASN A 214 14.33 -33.37 16.50
N MET A 215 14.76 -33.70 15.29
CA MET A 215 14.17 -33.17 14.05
C MET A 215 12.72 -33.66 13.86
N ASP A 216 12.44 -34.92 14.17
CA ASP A 216 11.07 -35.46 14.14
C ASP A 216 10.17 -34.77 15.19
N GLU A 217 10.71 -34.51 16.39
CA GLU A 217 10.00 -33.78 17.45
C GLU A 217 9.72 -32.32 17.01
N ILE A 218 10.68 -31.65 16.38
CA ILE A 218 10.51 -30.29 15.83
C ILE A 218 9.42 -30.29 14.76
N GLN A 219 9.39 -31.26 13.85
CA GLN A 219 8.35 -31.38 12.83
C GLN A 219 6.93 -31.50 13.43
N GLN A 220 6.80 -32.17 14.57
CA GLN A 220 5.52 -32.29 15.27
C GLN A 220 5.07 -31.00 15.95
N LEU A 221 5.99 -30.06 16.24
CA LEU A 221 5.68 -28.76 16.84
C LEU A 221 5.24 -27.72 15.79
N ILE A 222 5.52 -27.93 14.52
CA ILE A 222 5.18 -26.97 13.44
C ILE A 222 3.71 -26.54 13.49
N PRO A 223 2.72 -27.45 13.57
CA PRO A 223 1.30 -27.06 13.62
C PRO A 223 0.94 -26.22 14.85
N GLU A 224 1.60 -26.45 15.99
CA GLU A 224 1.38 -25.68 17.22
C GLU A 224 1.94 -24.27 17.09
N ILE A 225 3.13 -24.13 16.49
CA ILE A 225 3.77 -22.84 16.21
C ILE A 225 2.92 -22.02 15.25
N GLU A 226 2.43 -22.64 14.17
CA GLU A 226 1.54 -22.00 13.20
C GLU A 226 0.26 -21.48 13.85
N GLU A 227 -0.42 -22.31 14.64
CA GLU A 227 -1.67 -21.91 15.29
C GLU A 227 -1.44 -20.85 16.36
N LYS A 228 -0.33 -20.92 17.11
CA LYS A 228 0.08 -19.89 18.08
C LYS A 228 0.36 -18.57 17.39
N GLY A 229 1.19 -18.55 16.35
CA GLY A 229 1.52 -17.34 15.59
C GLY A 229 0.28 -16.71 14.94
N LYS A 230 -0.60 -17.53 14.36
CA LYS A 230 -1.90 -17.08 13.85
C LYS A 230 -2.75 -16.43 14.95
N LYS A 231 -2.88 -17.09 16.09
CA LYS A 231 -3.68 -16.59 17.21
C LYS A 231 -3.15 -15.27 17.74
N GLU A 232 -1.84 -15.11 17.85
CA GLU A 232 -1.19 -13.89 18.29
C GLU A 232 -1.43 -12.75 17.31
N ALA A 233 -1.14 -12.95 16.02
CA ALA A 233 -1.34 -11.95 14.98
C ALA A 233 -2.81 -11.51 14.84
N MET A 234 -3.76 -12.43 15.02
CA MET A 234 -5.19 -12.15 14.88
C MET A 234 -5.83 -11.62 16.16
N SER A 235 -5.18 -11.72 17.32
CA SER A 235 -5.78 -11.39 18.62
C SER A 235 -6.26 -9.94 18.72
N THR A 236 -5.49 -9.01 18.16
CA THR A 236 -5.81 -7.57 18.16
C THR A 236 -6.67 -7.15 16.97
N ILE A 237 -6.61 -7.91 15.88
CA ILE A 237 -7.26 -7.59 14.60
C ILE A 237 -8.70 -8.09 14.54
N ARG A 238 -8.95 -9.33 14.99
CA ARG A 238 -10.28 -9.96 14.96
C ARG A 238 -11.37 -9.12 15.62
N PRO A 239 -11.18 -8.56 16.84
CA PRO A 239 -12.21 -7.76 17.49
C PRO A 239 -12.63 -6.52 16.69
N ILE A 240 -11.72 -5.95 15.87
CA ILE A 240 -12.00 -4.76 15.05
C ILE A 240 -13.05 -5.08 13.99
N PHE A 241 -12.91 -6.21 13.30
CA PHE A 241 -13.84 -6.64 12.28
C PHE A 241 -15.16 -7.17 12.87
N GLU A 242 -15.09 -7.92 13.97
CA GLU A 242 -16.28 -8.46 14.67
C GLU A 242 -17.19 -7.34 15.21
N GLN A 243 -16.62 -6.32 15.89
CA GLN A 243 -17.38 -5.17 16.39
C GLN A 243 -18.04 -4.36 15.29
N ALA A 244 -17.44 -4.33 14.12
CA ALA A 244 -17.98 -3.63 12.95
C ALA A 244 -18.98 -4.47 12.13
N ASN A 245 -19.24 -5.73 12.50
CA ASN A 245 -19.96 -6.70 11.67
C ASN A 245 -19.42 -6.74 10.23
N PHE A 246 -18.08 -6.75 10.12
CA PHE A 246 -17.39 -6.78 8.84
C PHE A 246 -16.89 -8.21 8.58
N PRO A 247 -17.48 -8.95 7.63
CA PRO A 247 -17.10 -10.33 7.38
C PRO A 247 -15.71 -10.42 6.77
N VAL A 248 -14.87 -11.25 7.35
CA VAL A 248 -13.51 -11.54 6.85
C VAL A 248 -13.21 -13.03 6.90
N THR A 249 -12.31 -13.49 6.03
CA THR A 249 -11.74 -14.83 6.08
C THR A 249 -10.31 -14.73 6.61
N GLU A 250 -10.01 -15.42 7.70
CA GLU A 250 -8.66 -15.47 8.26
C GLU A 250 -7.85 -16.58 7.57
N VAL A 251 -6.64 -16.24 7.15
CA VAL A 251 -5.70 -17.15 6.48
C VAL A 251 -4.34 -17.05 7.16
N ALA A 252 -3.79 -18.18 7.59
CA ALA A 252 -2.40 -18.27 7.99
C ALA A 252 -1.61 -18.97 6.89
N LEU A 253 -0.45 -18.44 6.58
CA LEU A 253 0.52 -18.99 5.65
C LEU A 253 1.82 -19.23 6.40
N THR A 254 2.60 -20.20 5.95
CA THR A 254 3.92 -20.50 6.49
C THR A 254 4.97 -20.03 5.50
N GLY A 255 6.03 -19.40 5.96
CA GLY A 255 7.13 -18.95 5.12
C GLY A 255 7.79 -17.68 5.65
N ASP A 256 8.66 -17.10 4.84
CA ASP A 256 9.27 -15.79 5.06
C ASP A 256 8.23 -14.71 4.65
N PRO A 257 7.86 -13.79 5.55
CA PRO A 257 6.84 -12.77 5.35
C PRO A 257 7.19 -11.69 4.30
#